data_d1bb8466bb881889ed2a96a0f3eb68a5
#
_entry.id   d1bb8466bb881889ed2a96a0f3eb68a5
#
_cell.length_a   1.000
_cell.length_b   1.000
_cell.length_c   1.000
_cell.angle_alpha   90.00
_cell.angle_beta   90.00
_cell.angle_gamma   90.00
#
_symmetry.space_group_name_H-M   'P 1'
#
loop_
_entity.id
_entity.type
_entity.pdbx_description
1 polymer ?
#
loop_
_entity_poly.entity_id
_entity_poly.type
_entity_poly.pdbx_seq_one_letter_code
_entity_poly.pdbx_strand_id
1 'polypeptide(L)'
;REQACDAAAEMESNRLLQEMNRVRTQRQKRMLTETDTLTETANLLVDTYQESPDTYEAEAPKAVKESLGEQAEQAYQVMLVNCNSYTDAIAQYNEERKDVTVNFLTTQDYTQVGISSIYDPVGKQFSFIVLLLP
;
A
#
# COMPACT_ATOMS: atom_id res chain seq x y z
N ARG A 1 -2.52 22.46 -8.79
CA ARG A 1 -1.34 21.91 -8.11
C ARG A 1 -1.66 20.62 -7.37
N GLU A 2 -2.77 20.58 -6.66
CA GLU A 2 -3.20 19.36 -5.95
C GLU A 2 -3.43 18.22 -6.93
N GLN A 3 -4.03 18.50 -8.07
CA GLN A 3 -4.25 17.50 -9.11
C GLN A 3 -2.93 16.94 -9.65
N ALA A 4 -1.91 17.77 -9.77
CA ALA A 4 -0.60 17.30 -10.24
C ALA A 4 0.05 16.38 -9.21
N CYS A 5 -0.08 16.69 -7.91
CA CYS A 5 0.43 15.82 -6.85
C CYS A 5 -0.33 14.49 -6.80
N ASP A 6 -1.66 14.55 -6.97
CA ASP A 6 -2.48 13.34 -6.98
C ASP A 6 -2.16 12.45 -8.19
N ALA A 7 -1.96 13.06 -9.36
CA ALA A 7 -1.59 12.30 -10.56
C ALA A 7 -0.22 11.64 -10.41
N ALA A 8 0.74 12.34 -9.83
CA ALA A 8 2.06 11.78 -9.59
C ALA A 8 2.00 10.62 -8.60
N ALA A 9 1.23 10.78 -7.51
CA ALA A 9 1.06 9.74 -6.52
C ALA A 9 0.38 8.50 -7.12
N GLU A 10 -0.68 8.70 -7.91
CA GLU A 10 -1.37 7.59 -8.57
C GLU A 10 -0.44 6.84 -9.52
N MET A 11 0.37 7.56 -10.27
CA MET A 11 1.35 6.94 -11.18
C MET A 11 2.35 6.07 -10.40
N GLU A 12 2.85 6.57 -9.27
CA GLU A 12 3.78 5.80 -8.45
C GLU A 12 3.11 4.57 -7.83
N SER A 13 1.84 4.68 -7.42
CA SER A 13 1.08 3.52 -6.94
C SER A 13 0.94 2.46 -8.02
N ASN A 14 0.63 2.85 -9.25
CA ASN A 14 0.50 1.92 -10.37
C ASN A 14 1.83 1.24 -10.69
N ARG A 15 2.92 1.98 -10.64
CA ARG A 15 4.26 1.43 -10.87
C ARG A 15 4.68 0.49 -9.75
N LEU A 16 4.31 0.80 -8.52
CA LEU A 16 4.57 -0.08 -7.38
C LEU A 16 3.89 -1.43 -7.59
N LEU A 17 2.62 -1.42 -7.98
CA LEU A 17 1.89 -2.67 -8.24
C LEU A 17 2.51 -3.47 -9.39
N GLN A 18 2.88 -2.79 -10.47
CA GLN A 18 3.54 -3.45 -11.60
C GLN A 18 4.85 -4.12 -11.18
N GLU A 19 5.64 -3.45 -10.36
CA GLU A 19 6.90 -3.99 -9.88
C GLU A 19 6.69 -5.16 -8.92
N MET A 20 5.72 -5.06 -8.02
CA MET A 20 5.37 -6.16 -7.14
C MET A 20 5.00 -7.41 -7.94
N ASN A 21 4.17 -7.25 -8.96
CA ASN A 21 3.73 -8.36 -9.80
C ASN A 21 4.86 -8.90 -10.67
N ARG A 22 5.77 -8.05 -11.12
CA ARG A 22 6.96 -8.50 -11.85
C ARG A 22 7.81 -9.43 -10.99
N VAL A 23 8.07 -9.05 -9.75
CA VAL A 23 8.86 -9.86 -8.84
C VAL A 23 8.13 -11.17 -8.50
N ARG A 24 6.82 -11.09 -8.24
CA ARG A 24 6.04 -12.29 -7.94
C ARG A 24 6.06 -13.27 -9.11
N THR A 25 5.90 -12.78 -10.33
CA THR A 25 5.95 -13.62 -11.53
C THR A 25 7.32 -14.28 -11.69
N GLN A 26 8.39 -13.53 -11.44
CA GLN A 26 9.75 -14.09 -11.50
C GLN A 26 9.96 -15.22 -10.48
N ARG A 27 9.25 -15.16 -9.36
CA ARG A 27 9.31 -16.16 -8.29
C ARG A 27 8.24 -17.24 -8.44
N GLN A 28 7.54 -17.26 -9.58
CA GLN A 28 6.47 -18.23 -9.87
C GLN A 28 5.30 -18.11 -8.88
N LYS A 29 5.04 -16.89 -8.42
CA LYS A 29 3.91 -16.58 -7.55
C LYS A 29 2.77 -15.98 -8.36
N ARG A 30 1.54 -16.13 -7.85
CA ARG A 30 0.36 -15.56 -8.50
C ARG A 30 0.45 -14.03 -8.45
N MET A 31 0.07 -13.39 -9.54
CA MET A 31 -0.04 -11.94 -9.59
C MET A 31 -1.17 -11.47 -8.68
N LEU A 32 -0.97 -10.31 -8.07
CA LEU A 32 -2.00 -9.65 -7.29
C LEU A 32 -2.98 -8.95 -8.22
N THR A 33 -4.26 -9.06 -7.91
CA THR A 33 -5.33 -8.39 -8.66
C THR A 33 -5.84 -7.20 -7.85
N GLU A 34 -5.81 -6.03 -8.46
CA GLU A 34 -6.34 -4.82 -7.84
C GLU A 34 -7.86 -4.91 -7.74
N THR A 35 -8.42 -4.59 -6.57
CA THR A 35 -9.87 -4.55 -6.38
C THR A 35 -10.30 -3.15 -5.95
N ASP A 36 -11.50 -2.74 -6.39
CA ASP A 36 -12.01 -1.41 -6.07
C ASP A 36 -12.20 -1.22 -4.57
N THR A 37 -12.70 -2.24 -3.89
CA THR A 37 -12.93 -2.16 -2.43
C THR A 37 -11.64 -1.91 -1.67
N LEU A 38 -10.57 -2.63 -2.01
CA LEU A 38 -9.29 -2.42 -1.36
C LEU A 38 -8.66 -1.08 -1.73
N THR A 39 -8.78 -0.67 -2.98
CA THR A 39 -8.27 0.63 -3.42
C THR A 39 -8.99 1.77 -2.71
N GLU A 40 -10.30 1.70 -2.60
CA GLU A 40 -11.08 2.72 -1.88
C GLU A 40 -10.72 2.75 -0.40
N THR A 41 -10.53 1.58 0.21
CA THR A 41 -10.10 1.50 1.61
C THR A 41 -8.70 2.09 1.79
N ALA A 42 -7.79 1.80 0.88
CA ALA A 42 -6.45 2.38 0.92
C ALA A 42 -6.50 3.91 0.78
N ASN A 43 -7.36 4.43 -0.10
CA ASN A 43 -7.56 5.88 -0.25
C ASN A 43 -8.06 6.49 1.06
N LEU A 44 -9.02 5.84 1.71
CA LEU A 44 -9.54 6.31 2.99
C LEU A 44 -8.44 6.34 4.06
N LEU A 45 -7.59 5.32 4.09
CA LEU A 45 -6.48 5.27 5.05
C LEU A 45 -5.45 6.37 4.79
N VAL A 46 -5.17 6.67 3.52
CA VAL A 46 -4.27 7.77 3.16
C VAL A 46 -4.84 9.10 3.65
N ASP A 47 -6.14 9.32 3.45
CA ASP A 47 -6.81 10.54 3.93
C ASP A 47 -6.74 10.64 5.45
N THR A 48 -6.97 9.54 6.15
CA THR A 48 -6.88 9.47 7.61
C THR A 48 -5.47 9.81 8.07
N TYR A 49 -4.47 9.29 7.40
CA TYR A 49 -3.07 9.56 7.72
C TYR A 49 -2.72 11.04 7.53
N GLN A 50 -3.20 11.65 6.44
CA GLN A 50 -2.96 13.06 6.18
C GLN A 50 -3.61 13.97 7.21
N GLU A 51 -4.86 13.65 7.60
CA GLU A 51 -5.62 14.47 8.52
C GLU A 51 -5.13 14.36 9.96
N SER A 52 -4.75 13.14 10.37
CA SER A 52 -4.43 12.87 11.78
C SER A 52 -3.33 11.82 11.88
N PRO A 53 -2.09 12.16 11.49
CA PRO A 53 -0.99 11.18 11.55
C PRO A 53 -0.74 10.65 12.96
N ASP A 54 -0.96 11.46 13.99
CA ASP A 54 -0.72 11.07 15.37
C ASP A 54 -1.69 10.03 15.89
N THR A 55 -2.91 9.99 15.33
CA THR A 55 -3.95 9.05 15.74
C THR A 55 -4.16 7.93 14.74
N TYR A 56 -3.34 7.89 13.69
CA TYR A 56 -3.54 6.94 12.59
C TYR A 56 -3.57 5.49 13.07
N GLU A 57 -2.67 5.10 13.97
CA GLU A 57 -2.60 3.72 14.45
C GLU A 57 -3.88 3.28 15.16
N ALA A 58 -4.58 4.21 15.81
CA ALA A 58 -5.85 3.92 16.46
C ALA A 58 -7.02 3.93 15.48
N GLU A 59 -6.98 4.83 14.49
CA GLU A 59 -8.08 5.02 13.55
C GLU A 59 -8.08 4.03 12.39
N ALA A 60 -6.90 3.61 11.92
CA ALA A 60 -6.79 2.74 10.76
C ALA A 60 -7.53 1.41 10.91
N PRO A 61 -7.40 0.68 12.03
CA PRO A 61 -8.13 -0.58 12.18
C PRO A 61 -9.64 -0.41 12.12
N LYS A 62 -10.17 0.70 12.64
CA LYS A 62 -11.60 1.00 12.60
C LYS A 62 -12.07 1.24 11.17
N ALA A 63 -11.29 2.00 10.40
CA ALA A 63 -11.61 2.29 9.00
C ALA A 63 -11.59 1.02 8.15
N VAL A 64 -10.60 0.15 8.36
CA VAL A 64 -10.49 -1.11 7.66
C VAL A 64 -11.69 -1.99 7.99
N LYS A 65 -12.08 -2.07 9.27
CA LYS A 65 -13.21 -2.87 9.68
C LYS A 65 -14.52 -2.39 9.08
N GLU A 66 -14.74 -1.07 9.03
CA GLU A 66 -15.92 -0.49 8.41
C GLU A 66 -16.00 -0.79 6.92
N SER A 67 -14.87 -0.74 6.23
CA SER A 67 -14.83 -0.93 4.78
C SER A 67 -14.86 -2.40 4.37
N LEU A 68 -14.19 -3.27 5.09
CA LEU A 68 -14.01 -4.67 4.71
C LEU A 68 -14.88 -5.64 5.51
N GLY A 69 -15.48 -5.19 6.62
CA GLY A 69 -16.32 -6.04 7.47
C GLY A 69 -15.54 -7.24 8.02
N GLU A 70 -16.06 -8.43 7.81
CA GLU A 70 -15.42 -9.65 8.32
C GLU A 70 -14.06 -9.93 7.69
N GLN A 71 -13.83 -9.44 6.49
CA GLN A 71 -12.54 -9.63 5.80
C GLN A 71 -11.43 -8.80 6.42
N ALA A 72 -11.76 -7.82 7.26
CA ALA A 72 -10.76 -6.96 7.89
C ALA A 72 -9.73 -7.75 8.69
N GLU A 73 -10.14 -8.86 9.31
CA GLU A 73 -9.23 -9.70 10.10
C GLU A 73 -8.18 -10.39 9.24
N GLN A 74 -8.48 -10.59 7.96
CA GLN A 74 -7.57 -11.26 7.02
C GLN A 74 -6.73 -10.26 6.24
N ALA A 75 -7.03 -8.97 6.36
CA ALA A 75 -6.33 -7.93 5.62
C ALA A 75 -4.94 -7.68 6.21
N TYR A 76 -3.97 -7.53 5.35
CA TYR A 76 -2.62 -7.17 5.75
C TYR A 76 -2.33 -5.78 5.19
N GLN A 77 -1.95 -4.87 6.07
CA GLN A 77 -1.66 -3.48 5.73
C GLN A 77 -0.15 -3.24 5.80
N VAL A 78 0.38 -2.63 4.77
CA VAL A 78 1.78 -2.18 4.74
C VAL A 78 1.77 -0.67 4.51
N MET A 79 2.49 0.06 5.35
CA MET A 79 2.68 1.49 5.17
C MET A 79 4.16 1.75 4.89
N LEU A 80 4.43 2.43 3.78
CA LEU A 80 5.79 2.78 3.35
C LEU A 80 5.85 4.30 3.24
N VAL A 81 6.64 4.92 4.10
CA VAL A 81 6.65 6.38 4.24
C VAL A 81 7.98 6.98 3.78
N ASN A 82 7.91 8.22 3.32
CA ASN A 82 9.08 9.03 2.96
C ASN A 82 9.95 8.37 1.89
N CYS A 83 9.29 7.88 0.84
CA CYS A 83 9.95 7.21 -0.27
C CYS A 83 10.15 8.19 -1.43
N ASN A 84 11.31 8.13 -2.09
CA ASN A 84 11.57 8.98 -3.24
C ASN A 84 10.77 8.52 -4.48
N SER A 85 10.47 7.23 -4.55
CA SER A 85 9.71 6.63 -5.65
C SER A 85 9.21 5.26 -5.24
N TYR A 86 8.47 4.58 -6.13
CA TYR A 86 8.04 3.20 -5.91
C TYR A 86 9.23 2.25 -5.73
N THR A 87 10.34 2.53 -6.39
CA THR A 87 11.56 1.70 -6.26
C THR A 87 12.10 1.76 -4.84
N ASP A 88 12.15 2.96 -4.27
CA ASP A 88 12.57 3.17 -2.89
C ASP A 88 11.61 2.48 -1.91
N ALA A 89 10.31 2.52 -2.20
CA ALA A 89 9.31 1.85 -1.38
C ALA A 89 9.56 0.35 -1.30
N ILE A 90 9.85 -0.29 -2.42
CA ILE A 90 10.15 -1.73 -2.45
C ILE A 90 11.44 -2.03 -1.70
N ALA A 91 12.47 -1.20 -1.90
CA ALA A 91 13.73 -1.37 -1.19
C ALA A 91 13.55 -1.23 0.32
N GLN A 92 12.77 -0.25 0.75
CA GLN A 92 12.46 -0.04 2.16
C GLN A 92 11.71 -1.23 2.75
N TYR A 93 10.71 -1.74 2.03
CA TYR A 93 9.98 -2.91 2.48
C TYR A 93 10.88 -4.13 2.65
N ASN A 94 11.71 -4.41 1.65
CA ASN A 94 12.62 -5.55 1.70
C ASN A 94 13.62 -5.44 2.85
N GLU A 95 14.12 -4.24 3.12
CA GLU A 95 15.05 -4.02 4.23
C GLU A 95 14.39 -4.22 5.58
N GLU A 96 13.17 -3.69 5.76
CA GLU A 96 12.44 -3.79 7.02
C GLU A 96 11.89 -5.19 7.29
N ARG A 97 11.61 -5.97 6.25
CA ARG A 97 10.88 -7.24 6.33
C ARG A 97 11.72 -8.46 6.00
N LYS A 98 13.02 -8.31 5.87
CA LYS A 98 13.88 -9.43 5.44
C LYS A 98 13.81 -10.64 6.36
N ASP A 99 13.53 -10.43 7.64
CA ASP A 99 13.43 -11.49 8.63
C ASP A 99 11.99 -11.86 8.98
N VAL A 100 11.01 -11.31 8.27
CA VAL A 100 9.58 -11.56 8.50
C VAL A 100 9.08 -12.60 7.52
N THR A 101 8.27 -13.54 8.00
CA THR A 101 7.73 -14.61 7.16
C THR A 101 6.67 -14.12 6.16
N VAL A 102 5.93 -13.07 6.51
CA VAL A 102 4.91 -12.52 5.63
C VAL A 102 5.51 -11.39 4.79
N ASN A 103 5.59 -11.61 3.49
CA ASN A 103 6.14 -10.67 2.53
C ASN A 103 5.29 -10.73 1.27
N PHE A 104 4.65 -9.63 0.89
CA PHE A 104 3.74 -9.62 -0.25
C PHE A 104 4.44 -9.99 -1.57
N LEU A 105 5.76 -9.88 -1.65
CA LEU A 105 6.51 -10.28 -2.84
C LEU A 105 6.73 -11.79 -2.90
N THR A 106 6.63 -12.49 -1.79
CA THR A 106 6.95 -13.92 -1.72
C THR A 106 5.82 -14.81 -1.25
N THR A 107 4.80 -14.25 -0.58
CA THR A 107 3.68 -15.06 -0.10
C THR A 107 2.72 -15.40 -1.23
N GLN A 108 2.14 -16.58 -1.18
CA GLN A 108 1.11 -17.02 -2.11
C GLN A 108 -0.30 -16.84 -1.57
N ASP A 109 -0.42 -16.50 -0.31
CA ASP A 109 -1.72 -16.43 0.37
C ASP A 109 -2.54 -15.21 -0.06
N TYR A 110 -1.88 -14.16 -0.54
CA TYR A 110 -2.56 -12.95 -0.97
C TYR A 110 -2.78 -12.97 -2.48
N THR A 111 -3.99 -12.62 -2.90
CA THR A 111 -4.35 -12.53 -4.31
C THR A 111 -4.96 -11.17 -4.68
N GLN A 112 -5.37 -10.38 -3.71
CA GLN A 112 -6.06 -9.11 -3.93
C GLN A 112 -5.25 -7.98 -3.31
N VAL A 113 -5.27 -6.81 -3.95
CA VAL A 113 -4.49 -5.66 -3.51
C VAL A 113 -5.24 -4.36 -3.76
N GLY A 114 -5.00 -3.39 -2.89
CA GLY A 114 -5.35 -2.01 -3.12
C GLY A 114 -4.18 -1.15 -2.66
N ILE A 115 -3.80 -0.17 -3.46
CA ILE A 115 -2.69 0.72 -3.15
C ILE A 115 -3.17 2.16 -3.29
N SER A 116 -2.83 2.97 -2.31
CA SER A 116 -3.00 4.41 -2.38
C SER A 116 -1.72 5.09 -1.92
N SER A 117 -1.51 6.32 -2.36
CA SER A 117 -0.32 7.05 -2.01
C SER A 117 -0.59 8.54 -1.98
N ILE A 118 0.30 9.25 -1.30
CA ILE A 118 0.30 10.71 -1.26
C ILE A 118 1.71 11.20 -1.58
N TYR A 119 1.76 12.40 -2.14
CA TYR A 119 3.03 13.09 -2.40
C TYR A 119 3.13 14.27 -1.46
N ASP A 120 4.23 14.35 -0.71
CA ASP A 120 4.56 15.50 0.13
C ASP A 120 5.40 16.47 -0.69
N PRO A 121 4.84 17.63 -1.10
CA PRO A 121 5.58 18.58 -1.94
C PRO A 121 6.71 19.30 -1.18
N VAL A 122 6.65 19.34 0.14
CA VAL A 122 7.71 19.95 0.95
C VAL A 122 8.92 19.03 1.03
N GLY A 123 8.70 17.78 1.42
CA GLY A 123 9.76 16.78 1.50
C GLY A 123 10.11 16.15 0.15
N LYS A 124 9.25 16.36 -0.85
CA LYS A 124 9.40 15.77 -2.20
C LYS A 124 9.47 14.24 -2.15
N GLN A 125 8.61 13.65 -1.33
CA GLN A 125 8.61 12.21 -1.11
C GLN A 125 7.19 11.67 -1.16
N PHE A 126 7.08 10.37 -1.44
CA PHE A 126 5.82 9.65 -1.49
C PHE A 126 5.65 8.77 -0.26
N SER A 127 4.41 8.60 0.16
CA SER A 127 4.05 7.58 1.15
C SER A 127 2.97 6.70 0.57
N PHE A 128 3.08 5.40 0.77
CA PHE A 128 2.18 4.40 0.19
C PHE A 128 1.51 3.60 1.27
N ILE A 129 0.23 3.28 1.05
CA ILE A 129 -0.49 2.30 1.86
C ILE A 129 -0.92 1.18 0.93
N VAL A 130 -0.52 -0.04 1.27
CA VAL A 130 -0.83 -1.25 0.51
C VAL A 130 -1.69 -2.14 1.39
N LEU A 131 -2.86 -2.55 0.87
CA LEU A 131 -3.75 -3.49 1.54
C LEU A 131 -3.82 -4.77 0.73
N LEU A 132 -3.71 -5.90 1.41
CA LEU A 132 -3.71 -7.22 0.79
C LEU A 132 -4.78 -8.09 1.42
N LEU A 133 -5.46 -8.90 0.59
CA LEU A 133 -6.39 -9.95 1.03
C LEU A 133 -6.03 -11.27 0.36
N PRO A 134 -6.33 -12.39 1.02
CA PRO A 134 -6.15 -13.72 0.44
C PRO A 134 -6.93 -13.95 -0.84
#